data_b804e28e4fe59e4cdbc242c5fee6b67f
#
_entry.id   b804e28e4fe59e4cdbc242c5fee6b67f
#
_cell.length_a   1.000
_cell.length_b   1.000
_cell.length_c   1.000
_cell.angle_alpha   90.00
_cell.angle_beta   90.00
_cell.angle_gamma   90.00
#
_symmetry.space_group_name_H-M   'P 1'
#
loop_
_entity.id
_entity.type
_entity.pdbx_description
1 polymer ?
#
loop_
_entity_poly.entity_id
_entity_poly.type
_entity_poly.pdbx_seq_one_letter_code
_entity_poly.pdbx_strand_id
1 'polypeptide(L)'
;PLRNARNKYITAILLALSVFGTGLIGAFIFHINGVKYREINKSAGEYASVTDVYNYYKYGELLRGGICHSVQLTAAISNGCIKNGKHNIFIIGDSYAAALFNGLSHYIDNKGSDYIISQMTDGNAPPLFVDGKDDLQRSVITLNNNRINEIKRVQPEVVLLTWSVRGTNGVHDKKLAIDALSLTIKKIKEASPESRIIFIGPVPEWNANLVKIISNYLSEFKKNPPLYMTYGLNSEISEWDSYFSNNVPKMGIEYISAYKALCNESGCLTRVGNGPDFITAVDWGHLTKPGSDFLFNKIGNKIIK
;
A
#
# COMPACT_ATOMS: atom_id res chain seq x y z
N PRO A 1 -54.83 15.40 10.28
CA PRO A 1 -55.63 14.71 9.26
C PRO A 1 -55.50 13.17 9.34
N LEU A 2 -54.42 12.61 9.95
CA LEU A 2 -54.10 11.17 9.98
C LEU A 2 -54.80 10.37 11.12
N ARG A 3 -55.62 11.02 11.90
CA ARG A 3 -56.16 10.47 13.15
C ARG A 3 -57.57 9.82 13.03
N ASN A 4 -58.22 9.94 11.86
CA ASN A 4 -59.56 9.40 11.65
C ASN A 4 -59.53 7.90 11.31
N ALA A 5 -60.23 7.06 12.05
CA ALA A 5 -60.22 5.62 11.90
C ALA A 5 -60.60 5.11 10.50
N ARG A 6 -61.42 5.87 9.77
CA ARG A 6 -61.88 5.55 8.41
C ARG A 6 -60.76 5.61 7.34
N ASN A 7 -59.64 6.34 7.62
CA ASN A 7 -58.54 6.52 6.68
C ASN A 7 -57.26 5.73 7.04
N LYS A 8 -57.27 4.94 8.14
CA LYS A 8 -56.06 4.22 8.61
C LYS A 8 -55.53 3.24 7.58
N TYR A 9 -56.43 2.52 6.90
CA TYR A 9 -56.02 1.56 5.88
C TYR A 9 -55.44 2.21 4.65
N ILE A 10 -56.05 3.35 4.19
CA ILE A 10 -55.57 4.11 3.06
C ILE A 10 -54.18 4.71 3.40
N THR A 11 -54.04 5.26 4.59
CA THR A 11 -52.75 5.81 5.06
C THR A 11 -51.68 4.71 5.18
N ALA A 12 -52.04 3.53 5.70
CA ALA A 12 -51.12 2.39 5.79
C ALA A 12 -50.65 1.89 4.40
N ILE A 13 -51.61 1.83 3.46
CA ILE A 13 -51.31 1.45 2.05
C ILE A 13 -50.40 2.50 1.40
N LEU A 14 -50.69 3.78 1.57
CA LEU A 14 -49.84 4.85 1.01
C LEU A 14 -48.42 4.85 1.61
N LEU A 15 -48.29 4.60 2.90
CA LEU A 15 -46.99 4.46 3.57
C LEU A 15 -46.25 3.22 3.04
N ALA A 16 -46.90 2.08 2.93
CA ALA A 16 -46.31 0.87 2.39
C ALA A 16 -45.84 1.07 0.94
N LEU A 17 -46.68 1.71 0.10
CA LEU A 17 -46.31 2.03 -1.28
C LEU A 17 -45.14 3.02 -1.37
N SER A 18 -45.07 4.01 -0.47
CA SER A 18 -43.97 4.97 -0.43
C SER A 18 -42.65 4.28 -0.02
N VAL A 19 -42.66 3.41 0.99
CA VAL A 19 -41.51 2.64 1.42
C VAL A 19 -41.04 1.66 0.33
N PHE A 20 -41.98 0.98 -0.30
CA PHE A 20 -41.69 0.08 -1.41
C PHE A 20 -41.14 0.84 -2.62
N GLY A 21 -41.74 1.99 -2.99
CA GLY A 21 -41.26 2.83 -4.08
C GLY A 21 -39.87 3.39 -3.84
N THR A 22 -39.57 3.88 -2.62
CA THR A 22 -38.22 4.32 -2.27
C THR A 22 -37.19 3.17 -2.27
N GLY A 23 -37.61 1.99 -1.83
CA GLY A 23 -36.81 0.77 -1.89
C GLY A 23 -36.46 0.36 -3.32
N LEU A 24 -37.43 0.39 -4.24
CA LEU A 24 -37.22 0.12 -5.66
C LEU A 24 -36.28 1.15 -6.32
N ILE A 25 -36.45 2.44 -6.01
CA ILE A 25 -35.55 3.49 -6.51
C ILE A 25 -34.13 3.27 -5.98
N GLY A 26 -33.97 2.93 -4.69
CA GLY A 26 -32.69 2.63 -4.10
C GLY A 26 -32.02 1.40 -4.75
N ALA A 27 -32.77 0.32 -4.95
CA ALA A 27 -32.30 -0.90 -5.63
C ALA A 27 -31.92 -0.60 -7.09
N PHE A 28 -32.70 0.20 -7.79
CA PHE A 28 -32.39 0.63 -9.17
C PHE A 28 -31.09 1.46 -9.22
N ILE A 29 -30.94 2.45 -8.33
CA ILE A 29 -29.73 3.27 -8.24
C ILE A 29 -28.50 2.40 -7.92
N PHE A 30 -28.66 1.44 -7.03
CA PHE A 30 -27.61 0.45 -6.70
C PHE A 30 -27.25 -0.39 -7.93
N HIS A 31 -28.24 -0.92 -8.65
CA HIS A 31 -28.01 -1.77 -9.82
C HIS A 31 -27.32 -1.04 -10.98
N ILE A 32 -27.58 0.25 -11.17
CA ILE A 32 -26.90 1.07 -12.18
C ILE A 32 -25.59 1.71 -11.70
N ASN A 33 -25.06 1.29 -10.53
CA ASN A 33 -23.87 1.84 -9.91
C ASN A 33 -23.91 3.37 -9.70
N GLY A 34 -25.08 3.88 -9.28
CA GLY A 34 -25.28 5.28 -8.99
C GLY A 34 -25.89 6.11 -10.14
N VAL A 35 -26.23 7.35 -9.86
CA VAL A 35 -26.79 8.27 -10.86
C VAL A 35 -25.68 9.00 -11.60
N LYS A 36 -25.32 8.51 -12.76
CA LYS A 36 -24.19 9.00 -13.60
C LYS A 36 -24.27 10.48 -14.01
N TYR A 37 -25.45 11.10 -13.96
CA TYR A 37 -25.67 12.48 -14.42
C TYR A 37 -25.49 13.55 -13.33
N ARG A 38 -25.18 13.21 -12.09
CA ARG A 38 -24.73 14.20 -11.12
C ARG A 38 -23.30 14.60 -11.46
N GLU A 39 -23.02 15.90 -11.66
CA GLU A 39 -21.67 16.42 -11.95
C GLU A 39 -20.64 15.94 -10.91
N ILE A 40 -21.03 15.86 -9.64
CA ILE A 40 -20.22 15.32 -8.54
C ILE A 40 -19.91 13.82 -8.78
N ASN A 41 -20.87 13.05 -9.31
CA ASN A 41 -20.70 11.62 -9.56
C ASN A 41 -19.90 11.36 -10.83
N LYS A 42 -19.81 12.28 -11.77
CA LYS A 42 -19.02 12.10 -12.99
C LYS A 42 -17.52 12.07 -12.64
N SER A 43 -17.02 13.09 -11.94
CA SER A 43 -15.61 13.13 -11.52
C SER A 43 -15.29 12.05 -10.46
N ALA A 44 -16.19 11.83 -9.49
CA ALA A 44 -16.02 10.75 -8.52
C ALA A 44 -16.08 9.35 -9.17
N GLY A 45 -16.93 9.17 -10.20
CA GLY A 45 -17.07 7.96 -10.98
C GLY A 45 -15.84 7.66 -11.83
N GLU A 46 -15.15 8.68 -12.35
CA GLU A 46 -13.87 8.53 -13.05
C GLU A 46 -12.80 7.96 -12.11
N TYR A 47 -12.69 8.49 -10.89
CA TYR A 47 -11.77 7.95 -9.88
C TYR A 47 -12.20 6.58 -9.34
N ALA A 48 -13.50 6.32 -9.18
CA ALA A 48 -14.01 5.03 -8.74
C ALA A 48 -13.73 3.92 -9.76
N SER A 49 -13.84 4.20 -11.08
CA SER A 49 -13.55 3.22 -12.13
C SER A 49 -12.09 2.72 -12.07
N VAL A 50 -11.16 3.58 -11.68
CA VAL A 50 -9.76 3.19 -11.48
C VAL A 50 -9.62 2.23 -10.31
N THR A 51 -10.35 2.48 -9.22
CA THR A 51 -10.32 1.61 -8.03
C THR A 51 -10.91 0.23 -8.33
N ASP A 52 -12.03 0.16 -9.05
CA ASP A 52 -12.65 -1.11 -9.41
C ASP A 52 -11.73 -1.95 -10.31
N VAL A 53 -11.01 -1.32 -11.22
CA VAL A 53 -10.01 -1.98 -12.07
C VAL A 53 -8.80 -2.47 -11.25
N TYR A 54 -8.35 -1.70 -10.26
CA TYR A 54 -7.26 -2.11 -9.39
C TYR A 54 -7.68 -3.16 -8.36
N ASN A 55 -8.91 -3.11 -7.83
CA ASN A 55 -9.37 -4.03 -6.79
C ASN A 55 -9.57 -5.46 -7.26
N TYR A 56 -9.90 -5.72 -8.53
CA TYR A 56 -10.25 -7.07 -8.97
C TYR A 56 -9.21 -7.78 -9.85
N TYR A 57 -8.56 -7.07 -10.77
CA TYR A 57 -7.63 -7.69 -11.73
C TYR A 57 -6.19 -7.20 -11.62
N LYS A 58 -5.99 -5.93 -11.27
CA LYS A 58 -4.65 -5.32 -11.29
C LYS A 58 -3.93 -5.31 -9.94
N TYR A 59 -4.66 -5.49 -8.82
CA TYR A 59 -4.01 -5.57 -7.51
C TYR A 59 -3.10 -6.80 -7.42
N GLY A 60 -3.56 -7.94 -7.92
CA GLY A 60 -2.75 -9.15 -8.05
C GLY A 60 -1.52 -8.94 -8.95
N GLU A 61 -1.71 -8.30 -10.12
CA GLU A 61 -0.60 -7.96 -11.02
C GLU A 61 0.35 -6.92 -10.41
N LEU A 62 -0.20 -5.89 -9.76
CA LEU A 62 0.57 -4.82 -9.11
C LEU A 62 1.55 -5.39 -8.08
N LEU A 63 1.13 -6.36 -7.28
CA LEU A 63 1.91 -7.00 -6.24
C LEU A 63 2.67 -8.25 -6.73
N ARG A 64 2.43 -8.71 -7.97
CA ARG A 64 2.84 -10.02 -8.48
C ARG A 64 2.24 -11.17 -7.66
N GLY A 65 0.94 -11.04 -7.31
CA GLY A 65 0.19 -11.98 -6.50
C GLY A 65 0.15 -13.38 -7.11
N GLY A 66 0.30 -14.41 -6.28
CA GLY A 66 0.38 -15.80 -6.71
C GLY A 66 1.67 -16.18 -7.45
N ILE A 67 2.57 -15.21 -7.68
CA ILE A 67 3.89 -15.43 -8.30
C ILE A 67 4.98 -15.17 -7.27
N CYS A 68 5.19 -13.90 -6.89
CA CYS A 68 6.24 -13.48 -5.97
C CYS A 68 5.70 -12.79 -4.70
N HIS A 69 4.39 -12.57 -4.65
CA HIS A 69 3.68 -12.11 -3.49
C HIS A 69 2.64 -13.16 -3.08
N SER A 70 2.72 -13.65 -1.87
CA SER A 70 1.76 -14.59 -1.28
C SER A 70 0.86 -13.88 -0.27
N VAL A 71 -0.27 -14.51 0.06
CA VAL A 71 -1.16 -14.09 1.15
C VAL A 71 -1.41 -15.20 2.17
N GLN A 72 -0.68 -16.33 2.03
CA GLN A 72 -0.94 -17.55 2.80
C GLN A 72 0.18 -17.90 3.78
N LEU A 73 1.20 -17.07 3.94
CA LEU A 73 2.37 -17.24 4.82
C LEU A 73 3.15 -18.57 4.64
N THR A 74 2.62 -19.49 3.86
CA THR A 74 3.19 -20.85 3.65
C THR A 74 3.41 -21.18 2.18
N ALA A 75 2.97 -20.30 1.26
CA ALA A 75 3.05 -20.57 -0.16
C ALA A 75 4.50 -20.58 -0.63
N ALA A 76 4.86 -21.62 -1.36
CA ALA A 76 6.13 -21.67 -2.07
C ALA A 76 6.16 -20.55 -3.12
N ILE A 77 7.21 -19.75 -3.08
CA ILE A 77 7.46 -18.73 -4.08
C ILE A 77 7.86 -19.40 -5.39
N SER A 78 7.34 -18.92 -6.52
CA SER A 78 7.68 -19.52 -7.82
C SER A 78 9.16 -19.33 -8.16
N ASN A 79 9.72 -20.27 -8.90
CA ASN A 79 11.14 -20.29 -9.27
C ASN A 79 11.64 -19.02 -10.00
N GLY A 80 10.75 -18.18 -10.54
CA GLY A 80 11.13 -16.94 -11.22
C GLY A 80 11.27 -15.71 -10.31
N CYS A 81 11.00 -15.85 -9.02
CA CYS A 81 10.98 -14.72 -8.08
C CYS A 81 12.32 -14.41 -7.46
N ILE A 82 13.16 -15.43 -7.29
CA ILE A 82 14.50 -15.31 -6.76
C ILE A 82 15.49 -15.51 -7.91
N LYS A 83 16.26 -14.47 -8.20
CA LYS A 83 17.20 -14.45 -9.32
C LYS A 83 18.62 -14.51 -8.81
N ASN A 84 19.49 -15.14 -9.56
CA ASN A 84 20.94 -15.13 -9.32
C ASN A 84 21.59 -14.12 -10.27
N GLY A 85 22.47 -13.28 -9.75
CA GLY A 85 23.20 -12.29 -10.54
C GLY A 85 24.01 -11.36 -9.65
N LYS A 86 25.05 -10.75 -10.23
CA LYS A 86 25.99 -9.89 -9.49
C LYS A 86 25.30 -8.68 -8.87
N HIS A 87 24.45 -8.01 -9.64
CA HIS A 87 23.72 -6.82 -9.22
C HIS A 87 22.26 -7.19 -8.90
N ASN A 88 22.04 -7.84 -7.75
CA ASN A 88 20.71 -8.29 -7.33
C ASN A 88 20.19 -7.42 -6.18
N ILE A 89 18.98 -6.84 -6.35
CA ILE A 89 18.22 -6.18 -5.30
C ILE A 89 17.17 -7.16 -4.80
N PHE A 90 17.24 -7.55 -3.54
CA PHE A 90 16.30 -8.49 -2.94
C PHE A 90 15.27 -7.73 -2.09
N ILE A 91 14.03 -7.66 -2.60
CA ILE A 91 12.91 -7.01 -1.91
C ILE A 91 12.25 -8.01 -0.96
N ILE A 92 12.21 -7.68 0.32
CA ILE A 92 11.48 -8.43 1.35
C ILE A 92 10.56 -7.50 2.14
N GLY A 93 9.40 -8.01 2.53
CA GLY A 93 8.40 -7.27 3.28
C GLY A 93 6.98 -7.79 3.05
N ASP A 94 6.02 -6.94 3.34
CA ASP A 94 4.61 -7.21 3.12
C ASP A 94 4.11 -6.74 1.73
N SER A 95 2.82 -6.49 1.61
CA SER A 95 2.20 -5.98 0.38
C SER A 95 2.69 -4.57 -0.01
N TYR A 96 3.13 -3.77 0.95
CA TYR A 96 3.73 -2.46 0.67
C TYR A 96 5.08 -2.61 -0.03
N ALA A 97 5.88 -3.61 0.38
CA ALA A 97 7.12 -3.95 -0.31
C ALA A 97 6.85 -4.47 -1.74
N ALA A 98 5.80 -5.28 -1.90
CA ALA A 98 5.41 -5.77 -3.23
C ALA A 98 5.01 -4.61 -4.17
N ALA A 99 4.31 -3.59 -3.67
CA ALA A 99 3.90 -2.43 -4.46
C ALA A 99 5.08 -1.57 -4.98
N LEU A 100 6.27 -1.72 -4.39
CA LEU A 100 7.48 -1.03 -4.85
C LEU A 100 8.10 -1.65 -6.11
N PHE A 101 7.83 -2.92 -6.38
CA PHE A 101 8.50 -3.67 -7.45
C PHE A 101 8.41 -2.98 -8.82
N ASN A 102 7.21 -2.54 -9.21
CA ASN A 102 6.99 -1.97 -10.54
C ASN A 102 7.79 -0.68 -10.77
N GLY A 103 7.78 0.24 -9.80
CA GLY A 103 8.51 1.49 -9.91
C GLY A 103 10.03 1.27 -9.91
N LEU A 104 10.54 0.35 -9.08
CA LEU A 104 11.95 0.00 -9.08
C LEU A 104 12.37 -0.65 -10.41
N SER A 105 11.59 -1.61 -10.91
CA SER A 105 11.86 -2.26 -12.20
C SER A 105 11.91 -1.23 -13.33
N HIS A 106 10.89 -0.38 -13.42
CA HIS A 106 10.83 0.66 -14.44
C HIS A 106 12.00 1.67 -14.31
N TYR A 107 12.40 2.00 -13.09
CA TYR A 107 13.56 2.88 -12.87
C TYR A 107 14.87 2.24 -13.37
N ILE A 108 15.10 0.95 -13.08
CA ILE A 108 16.26 0.18 -13.54
C ILE A 108 16.28 0.12 -15.07
N ASP A 109 15.15 -0.22 -15.69
CA ASP A 109 15.00 -0.31 -17.15
C ASP A 109 15.29 1.03 -17.82
N ASN A 110 14.75 2.13 -17.30
CA ASN A 110 14.97 3.49 -17.83
C ASN A 110 16.41 3.98 -17.69
N LYS A 111 17.16 3.44 -16.72
CA LYS A 111 18.58 3.73 -16.56
C LYS A 111 19.49 2.85 -17.42
N GLY A 112 18.93 1.85 -18.09
CA GLY A 112 19.72 0.84 -18.81
C GLY A 112 20.66 0.08 -17.87
N SER A 113 20.26 -0.10 -16.60
CA SER A 113 21.08 -0.73 -15.57
C SER A 113 20.91 -2.24 -15.63
N ASP A 114 21.98 -2.99 -15.31
CA ASP A 114 22.01 -4.45 -15.26
C ASP A 114 21.53 -5.04 -13.93
N TYR A 115 21.01 -4.21 -13.04
CA TYR A 115 20.41 -4.68 -11.80
C TYR A 115 19.19 -5.57 -12.08
N ILE A 116 19.11 -6.66 -11.33
CA ILE A 116 17.95 -7.57 -11.33
C ILE A 116 17.24 -7.50 -9.99
N ILE A 117 15.95 -7.79 -9.98
CA ILE A 117 15.14 -7.76 -8.76
C ILE A 117 14.71 -9.17 -8.40
N SER A 118 15.03 -9.59 -7.18
CA SER A 118 14.37 -10.70 -6.47
C SER A 118 13.31 -10.17 -5.54
N GLN A 119 12.19 -10.89 -5.43
CA GLN A 119 11.08 -10.50 -4.56
C GLN A 119 10.60 -11.69 -3.74
N MET A 120 10.49 -11.49 -2.42
CA MET A 120 9.88 -12.44 -1.51
C MET A 120 9.00 -11.70 -0.49
N THR A 121 7.77 -11.42 -0.90
CA THR A 121 6.80 -10.63 -0.13
C THR A 121 5.56 -11.45 0.19
N ASP A 122 4.87 -11.13 1.30
CA ASP A 122 3.63 -11.81 1.68
C ASP A 122 2.71 -10.84 2.41
N GLY A 123 1.41 -10.96 2.18
CA GLY A 123 0.41 -10.13 2.82
C GLY A 123 0.48 -10.23 4.34
N ASN A 124 0.51 -9.10 5.02
CA ASN A 124 0.60 -9.01 6.48
C ASN A 124 1.86 -9.64 7.12
N ALA A 125 2.91 -9.86 6.36
CA ALA A 125 4.17 -10.43 6.87
C ALA A 125 5.33 -9.43 6.81
N PRO A 126 5.43 -8.51 7.79
CA PRO A 126 6.55 -7.60 7.88
C PRO A 126 7.87 -8.39 8.00
N PRO A 127 9.00 -7.86 7.50
CA PRO A 127 10.29 -8.53 7.58
C PRO A 127 10.90 -8.33 8.97
N LEU A 128 10.13 -8.68 10.01
CA LEU A 128 10.48 -8.43 11.40
C LEU A 128 10.48 -9.74 12.19
N PHE A 129 11.50 -9.94 13.03
CA PHE A 129 11.54 -11.03 13.97
C PHE A 129 10.99 -10.54 15.32
N VAL A 130 9.78 -10.99 15.64
CA VAL A 130 9.09 -10.74 16.91
C VAL A 130 9.00 -12.02 17.73
N ASP A 131 8.63 -11.91 19.01
CA ASP A 131 8.36 -13.10 19.82
C ASP A 131 7.16 -13.87 19.26
N GLY A 132 7.34 -15.16 18.97
CA GLY A 132 6.31 -16.03 18.37
C GLY A 132 5.23 -16.46 19.37
N LYS A 133 4.45 -15.51 19.88
CA LYS A 133 3.43 -15.73 20.92
C LYS A 133 2.19 -16.48 20.43
N ASP A 134 1.85 -16.32 19.17
CA ASP A 134 0.70 -16.96 18.52
C ASP A 134 1.08 -17.64 17.21
N ASP A 135 0.14 -18.38 16.60
CA ASP A 135 0.40 -19.14 15.37
C ASP A 135 0.73 -18.24 14.18
N LEU A 136 0.11 -17.07 14.11
CA LEU A 136 0.36 -16.10 13.04
C LEU A 136 1.80 -15.56 13.12
N GLN A 137 2.24 -15.15 14.31
CA GLN A 137 3.61 -14.68 14.52
C GLN A 137 4.63 -15.78 14.23
N ARG A 138 4.36 -17.03 14.63
CA ARG A 138 5.21 -18.19 14.29
C ARG A 138 5.31 -18.41 12.78
N SER A 139 4.21 -18.25 12.04
CA SER A 139 4.20 -18.35 10.59
C SER A 139 5.01 -17.24 9.93
N VAL A 140 4.90 -15.99 10.42
CA VAL A 140 5.73 -14.86 9.96
C VAL A 140 7.21 -15.10 10.24
N ILE A 141 7.57 -15.63 11.42
CA ILE A 141 8.97 -15.98 11.75
C ILE A 141 9.49 -17.06 10.79
N THR A 142 8.69 -18.08 10.48
CA THR A 142 9.06 -19.14 9.54
C THR A 142 9.31 -18.56 8.16
N LEU A 143 8.45 -17.69 7.66
CA LEU A 143 8.63 -17.00 6.39
C LEU A 143 9.89 -16.12 6.40
N ASN A 144 10.12 -15.39 7.49
CA ASN A 144 11.32 -14.55 7.61
C ASN A 144 12.61 -15.39 7.65
N ASN A 145 12.60 -16.56 8.28
CA ASN A 145 13.73 -17.50 8.20
C ASN A 145 13.96 -17.98 6.76
N ASN A 146 12.91 -18.25 5.98
CA ASN A 146 13.03 -18.60 4.56
C ASN A 146 13.62 -17.43 3.75
N ARG A 147 13.20 -16.18 4.01
CA ARG A 147 13.79 -14.97 3.41
C ARG A 147 15.29 -14.88 3.70
N ILE A 148 15.71 -15.11 4.95
CA ILE A 148 17.12 -15.12 5.34
C ILE A 148 17.89 -16.24 4.62
N ASN A 149 17.31 -17.44 4.51
CA ASN A 149 17.94 -18.55 3.80
C ASN A 149 18.16 -18.22 2.31
N GLU A 150 17.19 -17.59 1.65
CA GLU A 150 17.33 -17.17 0.26
C GLU A 150 18.35 -16.03 0.09
N ILE A 151 18.39 -15.06 1.00
CA ILE A 151 19.43 -14.02 1.03
C ILE A 151 20.81 -14.65 1.17
N LYS A 152 20.96 -15.65 2.07
CA LYS A 152 22.22 -16.40 2.23
C LYS A 152 22.61 -17.13 0.96
N ARG A 153 21.65 -17.69 0.23
CA ARG A 153 21.89 -18.46 -1.00
C ARG A 153 22.32 -17.56 -2.16
N VAL A 154 21.65 -16.41 -2.34
CA VAL A 154 21.87 -15.55 -3.53
C VAL A 154 22.89 -14.44 -3.31
N GLN A 155 23.25 -14.12 -2.05
CA GLN A 155 24.19 -13.05 -1.71
C GLN A 155 23.89 -11.74 -2.47
N PRO A 156 22.70 -11.12 -2.31
CA PRO A 156 22.33 -9.97 -3.10
C PRO A 156 23.22 -8.77 -2.78
N GLU A 157 23.43 -7.87 -3.74
CA GLU A 157 24.15 -6.61 -3.49
C GLU A 157 23.34 -5.70 -2.56
N VAL A 158 22.00 -5.67 -2.73
CA VAL A 158 21.10 -4.83 -1.92
C VAL A 158 19.97 -5.68 -1.35
N VAL A 159 19.73 -5.60 -0.05
CA VAL A 159 18.49 -6.06 0.60
C VAL A 159 17.63 -4.85 0.89
N LEU A 160 16.45 -4.80 0.28
CA LEU A 160 15.50 -3.71 0.40
C LEU A 160 14.34 -4.13 1.28
N LEU A 161 14.14 -3.42 2.38
CA LEU A 161 13.13 -3.67 3.41
C LEU A 161 12.06 -2.59 3.38
N THR A 162 10.79 -2.96 3.46
CA THR A 162 9.69 -2.06 3.83
C THR A 162 8.47 -2.86 4.28
N TRP A 163 7.58 -2.22 5.00
CA TRP A 163 6.28 -2.78 5.43
C TRP A 163 5.30 -1.67 5.80
N SER A 164 4.02 -2.01 5.90
CA SER A 164 2.98 -1.12 6.45
C SER A 164 3.13 -0.99 7.96
N VAL A 165 3.28 0.22 8.46
CA VAL A 165 3.33 0.49 9.90
C VAL A 165 1.96 0.34 10.59
N ARG A 166 0.87 0.37 9.82
CA ARG A 166 -0.49 0.04 10.27
C ARG A 166 -0.76 -1.46 10.23
N GLY A 167 0.12 -2.21 9.60
CA GLY A 167 0.00 -3.64 9.39
C GLY A 167 -0.08 -4.38 10.72
N THR A 168 -0.87 -5.39 10.66
CA THR A 168 -1.54 -6.02 11.77
C THR A 168 -0.68 -6.92 12.63
N ASN A 169 0.40 -7.45 12.24
CA ASN A 169 1.06 -8.54 12.96
C ASN A 169 1.81 -8.11 14.24
N GLY A 170 1.15 -7.28 15.06
CA GLY A 170 1.52 -7.05 16.45
C GLY A 170 2.62 -6.03 16.69
N VAL A 171 3.05 -5.30 15.66
CA VAL A 171 4.15 -4.33 15.80
C VAL A 171 3.62 -2.89 15.68
N HIS A 172 2.66 -2.53 16.52
CA HIS A 172 2.11 -1.16 16.58
C HIS A 172 2.94 -0.22 17.47
N ASP A 173 3.85 -0.77 18.26
CA ASP A 173 4.76 0.00 19.11
C ASP A 173 6.06 0.32 18.36
N LYS A 174 6.42 1.60 18.32
CA LYS A 174 7.61 2.10 17.60
C LYS A 174 8.92 1.48 18.11
N LYS A 175 9.01 1.28 19.45
CA LYS A 175 10.20 0.68 20.06
C LYS A 175 10.30 -0.80 19.72
N LEU A 176 9.19 -1.54 19.80
CA LEU A 176 9.14 -2.95 19.42
C LEU A 176 9.50 -3.14 17.93
N ALA A 177 9.04 -2.24 17.06
CA ALA A 177 9.39 -2.27 15.64
C ALA A 177 10.90 -2.12 15.41
N ILE A 178 11.55 -1.20 16.11
CA ILE A 178 13.00 -1.00 16.03
C ILE A 178 13.78 -2.18 16.62
N ASP A 179 13.35 -2.74 17.74
CA ASP A 179 14.00 -3.90 18.35
C ASP A 179 13.92 -5.12 17.40
N ALA A 180 12.73 -5.37 16.83
CA ALA A 180 12.52 -6.44 15.86
C ALA A 180 13.28 -6.21 14.54
N LEU A 181 13.36 -4.98 14.05
CA LEU A 181 14.16 -4.61 12.88
C LEU A 181 15.67 -4.83 13.14
N SER A 182 16.14 -4.46 14.33
CA SER A 182 17.55 -4.70 14.72
C SER A 182 17.93 -6.17 14.65
N LEU A 183 17.05 -7.06 15.10
CA LEU A 183 17.25 -8.49 14.99
C LEU A 183 17.23 -8.96 13.53
N THR A 184 16.34 -8.42 12.70
CA THR A 184 16.28 -8.70 11.27
C THR A 184 17.59 -8.30 10.58
N ILE A 185 18.08 -7.09 10.83
CA ILE A 185 19.35 -6.57 10.30
C ILE A 185 20.52 -7.49 10.69
N LYS A 186 20.59 -7.90 11.96
CA LYS A 186 21.61 -8.82 12.45
C LYS A 186 21.62 -10.13 11.64
N LYS A 187 20.43 -10.74 11.46
CA LYS A 187 20.28 -11.97 10.69
C LYS A 187 20.66 -11.82 9.21
N ILE A 188 20.31 -10.67 8.58
CA ILE A 188 20.72 -10.40 7.20
C ILE A 188 22.23 -10.26 7.11
N LYS A 189 22.88 -9.52 8.00
CA LYS A 189 24.34 -9.34 8.03
C LYS A 189 25.08 -10.66 8.28
N GLU A 190 24.52 -11.55 9.10
CA GLU A 190 25.07 -12.91 9.31
C GLU A 190 24.92 -13.78 8.05
N ALA A 191 23.83 -13.62 7.29
CA ALA A 191 23.55 -14.40 6.08
C ALA A 191 24.29 -13.87 4.84
N SER A 192 24.44 -12.56 4.71
CA SER A 192 25.08 -11.87 3.57
C SER A 192 25.79 -10.60 4.06
N PRO A 193 27.03 -10.73 4.57
CA PRO A 193 27.77 -9.64 5.21
C PRO A 193 28.02 -8.43 4.31
N GLU A 194 28.22 -8.66 3.02
CA GLU A 194 28.53 -7.63 2.03
C GLU A 194 27.30 -6.90 1.49
N SER A 195 26.11 -7.39 1.77
CA SER A 195 24.87 -6.74 1.29
C SER A 195 24.68 -5.38 1.94
N ARG A 196 24.40 -4.39 1.10
CA ARG A 196 23.83 -3.11 1.57
C ARG A 196 22.40 -3.37 2.02
N ILE A 197 22.06 -2.93 3.20
CA ILE A 197 20.69 -3.04 3.72
C ILE A 197 20.07 -1.65 3.65
N ILE A 198 18.96 -1.53 2.94
CA ILE A 198 18.21 -0.29 2.78
C ILE A 198 16.80 -0.49 3.33
N PHE A 199 16.42 0.33 4.30
CA PHE A 199 15.04 0.41 4.74
C PHE A 199 14.35 1.61 4.09
N ILE A 200 13.38 1.33 3.21
CA ILE A 200 12.47 2.36 2.69
C ILE A 200 11.39 2.56 3.74
N GLY A 201 11.35 3.76 4.30
CA GLY A 201 10.35 4.17 5.30
C GLY A 201 8.92 4.17 4.76
N PRO A 202 7.94 4.38 5.65
CA PRO A 202 6.54 4.28 5.27
C PRO A 202 6.18 5.28 4.17
N VAL A 203 5.32 4.85 3.26
CA VAL A 203 4.65 5.75 2.30
C VAL A 203 3.54 6.51 3.02
N PRO A 204 3.10 7.68 2.51
CA PRO A 204 1.94 8.36 3.08
C PRO A 204 0.70 7.47 3.01
N GLU A 205 -0.09 7.49 4.08
CA GLU A 205 -1.35 6.77 4.15
C GLU A 205 -2.51 7.73 4.43
N TRP A 206 -3.67 7.34 3.98
CA TRP A 206 -4.91 8.11 4.11
C TRP A 206 -5.85 7.47 5.14
N ASN A 207 -6.70 8.25 5.78
CA ASN A 207 -7.66 7.75 6.77
C ASN A 207 -8.76 6.84 6.16
N ALA A 208 -8.87 6.84 4.84
CA ALA A 208 -9.70 5.93 4.05
C ALA A 208 -9.02 5.69 2.70
N ASN A 209 -9.64 4.86 1.85
CA ASN A 209 -9.22 4.71 0.45
C ASN A 209 -9.06 6.10 -0.21
N LEU A 210 -7.93 6.35 -0.88
CA LEU A 210 -7.61 7.65 -1.47
C LEU A 210 -8.69 8.14 -2.45
N VAL A 211 -9.30 7.24 -3.23
CA VAL A 211 -10.41 7.60 -4.11
C VAL A 211 -11.60 8.14 -3.32
N LYS A 212 -11.92 7.54 -2.17
CA LYS A 212 -12.97 8.03 -1.28
C LYS A 212 -12.62 9.40 -0.69
N ILE A 213 -11.36 9.60 -0.29
CA ILE A 213 -10.88 10.91 0.19
C ILE A 213 -11.02 11.98 -0.90
N ILE A 214 -10.62 11.68 -2.15
CA ILE A 214 -10.78 12.56 -3.31
C ILE A 214 -12.27 12.87 -3.56
N SER A 215 -13.13 11.86 -3.53
CA SER A 215 -14.58 12.02 -3.72
C SER A 215 -15.22 12.88 -2.63
N ASN A 216 -14.81 12.70 -1.38
CA ASN A 216 -15.27 13.52 -0.25
C ASN A 216 -14.83 14.98 -0.44
N TYR A 217 -13.56 15.21 -0.82
CA TYR A 217 -13.04 16.55 -1.09
C TYR A 217 -13.84 17.25 -2.22
N LEU A 218 -14.06 16.56 -3.34
CA LEU A 218 -14.89 17.05 -4.45
C LEU A 218 -16.32 17.41 -3.98
N SER A 219 -16.90 16.56 -3.15
CA SER A 219 -18.26 16.76 -2.62
C SER A 219 -18.34 17.96 -1.69
N GLU A 220 -17.35 18.14 -0.82
CA GLU A 220 -17.31 19.19 0.21
C GLU A 220 -16.95 20.55 -0.39
N PHE A 221 -15.86 20.60 -1.15
CA PHE A 221 -15.29 21.87 -1.63
C PHE A 221 -15.72 22.25 -3.05
N LYS A 222 -16.45 21.39 -3.78
CA LYS A 222 -16.92 21.61 -5.16
C LYS A 222 -15.79 21.97 -6.15
N LYS A 223 -14.56 21.49 -5.90
CA LYS A 223 -13.38 21.71 -6.72
C LYS A 223 -12.47 20.49 -6.71
N ASN A 224 -11.67 20.35 -7.74
CA ASN A 224 -10.68 19.27 -7.80
C ASN A 224 -9.69 19.36 -6.64
N PRO A 225 -9.31 18.22 -6.03
CA PRO A 225 -8.30 18.21 -4.99
C PRO A 225 -6.96 18.72 -5.54
N PRO A 226 -6.14 19.40 -4.70
CA PRO A 226 -4.78 19.77 -5.09
C PRO A 226 -3.90 18.52 -5.30
N LEU A 227 -2.78 18.69 -5.99
CA LEU A 227 -1.80 17.60 -6.16
C LEU A 227 -1.25 17.10 -4.82
N TYR A 228 -0.92 18.03 -3.94
CA TYR A 228 -0.50 17.75 -2.56
C TYR A 228 -1.62 18.19 -1.62
N MET A 229 -2.00 17.32 -0.70
CA MET A 229 -3.19 17.52 0.13
C MET A 229 -2.97 16.96 1.53
N THR A 230 -3.46 17.70 2.55
CA THR A 230 -3.52 17.24 3.94
C THR A 230 -4.89 16.66 4.32
N TYR A 231 -5.93 16.98 3.53
CA TYR A 231 -7.29 16.50 3.77
C TYR A 231 -7.34 14.97 3.72
N GLY A 232 -7.74 14.36 4.84
CA GLY A 232 -7.83 12.90 4.98
C GLY A 232 -6.49 12.17 5.10
N LEU A 233 -5.37 12.89 5.21
CA LEU A 233 -4.05 12.30 5.45
C LEU A 233 -3.96 11.76 6.88
N ASN A 234 -3.34 10.59 7.05
CA ASN A 234 -3.04 10.04 8.37
C ASN A 234 -1.74 10.65 8.91
N SER A 235 -1.85 11.46 9.95
CA SER A 235 -0.71 12.14 10.56
C SER A 235 0.27 11.20 11.28
N GLU A 236 -0.18 10.04 11.78
CA GLU A 236 0.66 9.07 12.47
C GLU A 236 1.83 8.57 11.60
N ILE A 237 1.63 8.53 10.28
CA ILE A 237 2.66 8.05 9.35
C ILE A 237 3.89 8.98 9.34
N SER A 238 3.68 10.29 9.46
CA SER A 238 4.79 11.24 9.56
C SER A 238 5.59 11.08 10.86
N GLU A 239 4.93 10.68 11.94
CA GLU A 239 5.60 10.37 13.21
C GLU A 239 6.42 9.09 13.11
N TRP A 240 5.90 8.05 12.44
CA TRP A 240 6.64 6.83 12.15
C TRP A 240 7.87 7.11 11.29
N ASP A 241 7.71 7.88 10.20
CA ASP A 241 8.83 8.27 9.34
C ASP A 241 9.92 9.00 10.12
N SER A 242 9.52 9.97 10.94
CA SER A 242 10.44 10.73 11.79
C SER A 242 11.16 9.82 12.80
N TYR A 243 10.44 8.89 13.43
CA TYR A 243 11.01 7.96 14.37
C TYR A 243 12.04 7.02 13.72
N PHE A 244 11.71 6.45 12.55
CA PHE A 244 12.64 5.61 11.80
C PHE A 244 13.84 6.41 11.29
N SER A 245 13.64 7.60 10.75
CA SER A 245 14.70 8.49 10.29
C SER A 245 15.75 8.78 11.36
N ASN A 246 15.33 8.86 12.61
CA ASN A 246 16.21 9.14 13.76
C ASN A 246 16.91 7.89 14.32
N ASN A 247 16.35 6.70 14.14
CA ASN A 247 16.84 5.49 14.82
C ASN A 247 17.47 4.48 13.86
N VAL A 248 16.97 4.31 12.65
CA VAL A 248 17.46 3.29 11.71
C VAL A 248 18.91 3.52 11.28
N PRO A 249 19.39 4.74 10.99
CA PRO A 249 20.80 4.94 10.64
C PRO A 249 21.77 4.56 11.75
N LYS A 250 21.36 4.62 13.02
CA LYS A 250 22.16 4.17 14.17
C LYS A 250 22.44 2.67 14.18
N MET A 251 21.68 1.89 13.41
CA MET A 251 21.87 0.45 13.24
C MET A 251 22.90 0.10 12.15
N GLY A 252 23.51 1.11 11.52
CA GLY A 252 24.51 0.93 10.45
C GLY A 252 23.90 0.43 9.14
N ILE A 253 22.67 0.83 8.84
CA ILE A 253 21.99 0.61 7.56
C ILE A 253 21.46 1.93 6.97
N GLU A 254 21.14 1.91 5.68
CA GLU A 254 20.60 3.07 5.00
C GLU A 254 19.09 3.23 5.24
N TYR A 255 18.65 4.46 5.51
CA TYR A 255 17.24 4.82 5.58
C TYR A 255 16.86 5.78 4.47
N ILE A 256 15.80 5.47 3.74
CA ILE A 256 15.24 6.31 2.69
C ILE A 256 13.77 6.61 3.04
N SER A 257 13.46 7.86 3.34
CA SER A 257 12.09 8.27 3.61
C SER A 257 11.26 8.32 2.33
N ALA A 258 10.35 7.37 2.14
CA ALA A 258 9.33 7.44 1.10
C ALA A 258 8.30 8.54 1.41
N TYR A 259 8.00 8.77 2.69
CA TYR A 259 7.12 9.86 3.11
C TYR A 259 7.61 11.20 2.62
N LYS A 260 8.88 11.56 2.88
CA LYS A 260 9.46 12.84 2.41
C LYS A 260 9.58 12.93 0.90
N ALA A 261 9.73 11.80 0.19
CA ALA A 261 9.76 11.79 -1.27
C ALA A 261 8.39 12.08 -1.89
N LEU A 262 7.31 11.70 -1.20
CA LEU A 262 5.92 11.83 -1.67
C LEU A 262 5.16 13.00 -1.03
N CYS A 263 5.71 13.68 -0.05
CA CYS A 263 5.06 14.77 0.68
C CYS A 263 5.91 16.04 0.69
N ASN A 264 5.26 17.18 0.89
CA ASN A 264 5.86 18.50 1.11
C ASN A 264 5.05 19.29 2.15
N GLU A 265 5.31 20.56 2.31
CA GLU A 265 4.61 21.46 3.24
C GLU A 265 3.09 21.56 2.97
N SER A 266 2.65 21.35 1.73
CA SER A 266 1.23 21.38 1.33
C SER A 266 0.50 20.06 1.57
N GLY A 267 1.19 19.02 2.03
CA GLY A 267 0.66 17.68 2.27
C GLY A 267 1.31 16.60 1.42
N CYS A 268 0.60 15.51 1.19
CA CYS A 268 1.12 14.38 0.41
C CYS A 268 0.45 14.27 -0.97
N LEU A 269 1.21 13.70 -1.90
CA LEU A 269 0.84 13.59 -3.31
C LEU A 269 -0.38 12.67 -3.49
N THR A 270 -1.45 13.20 -4.09
CA THR A 270 -2.67 12.46 -4.39
C THR A 270 -2.63 11.78 -5.76
N ARG A 271 -1.94 12.40 -6.71
CA ARG A 271 -1.77 11.91 -8.09
C ARG A 271 -0.49 12.49 -8.70
N VAL A 272 0.03 11.83 -9.72
CA VAL A 272 1.26 12.24 -10.41
C VAL A 272 0.99 12.98 -11.74
N GLY A 273 -0.28 13.14 -12.12
CA GLY A 273 -0.70 13.77 -13.36
C GLY A 273 -2.14 14.27 -13.30
N ASN A 274 -2.69 14.59 -14.45
CA ASN A 274 -4.08 15.04 -14.59
C ASN A 274 -4.96 13.86 -14.95
N GLY A 275 -5.79 13.41 -14.02
CA GLY A 275 -6.77 12.35 -14.25
C GLY A 275 -6.69 11.21 -13.24
N PRO A 276 -7.67 10.33 -13.26
CA PRO A 276 -7.84 9.26 -12.29
C PRO A 276 -6.77 8.15 -12.42
N ASP A 277 -6.27 7.89 -13.63
CA ASP A 277 -5.26 6.86 -13.88
C ASP A 277 -3.91 7.15 -13.24
N PHE A 278 -3.69 8.39 -12.78
CA PHE A 278 -2.45 8.85 -12.18
C PHE A 278 -2.48 8.96 -10.66
N ILE A 279 -3.51 8.43 -10.01
CA ILE A 279 -3.62 8.42 -8.54
C ILE A 279 -2.43 7.65 -7.92
N THR A 280 -1.95 8.12 -6.77
CA THR A 280 -0.73 7.59 -6.15
C THR A 280 -0.95 6.30 -5.38
N ALA A 281 -2.15 6.05 -4.86
CA ALA A 281 -2.47 4.85 -4.10
C ALA A 281 -3.81 4.24 -4.53
N VAL A 282 -3.90 2.90 -4.55
CA VAL A 282 -5.12 2.16 -4.91
C VAL A 282 -6.13 2.10 -3.76
N ASP A 283 -5.64 2.23 -2.55
CA ASP A 283 -6.43 2.20 -1.31
C ASP A 283 -5.92 3.30 -0.36
N TRP A 284 -5.76 2.99 0.92
CA TRP A 284 -5.24 3.97 1.89
C TRP A 284 -3.73 4.19 1.78
N GLY A 285 -2.94 3.33 1.12
CA GLY A 285 -1.48 3.48 1.07
C GLY A 285 -0.72 2.62 0.06
N HIS A 286 -1.30 1.55 -0.48
CA HIS A 286 -0.60 0.77 -1.50
C HIS A 286 -0.41 1.60 -2.77
N LEU A 287 0.85 1.84 -3.12
CA LEU A 287 1.19 2.65 -4.28
C LEU A 287 0.69 1.99 -5.58
N THR A 288 0.11 2.80 -6.45
CA THR A 288 -0.12 2.43 -7.84
C THR A 288 1.21 2.35 -8.60
N LYS A 289 1.19 1.85 -9.83
CA LYS A 289 2.37 1.93 -10.70
C LYS A 289 2.84 3.38 -10.89
N PRO A 290 1.98 4.38 -11.26
CA PRO A 290 2.40 5.79 -11.34
C PRO A 290 2.97 6.33 -10.02
N GLY A 291 2.35 5.98 -8.87
CA GLY A 291 2.87 6.39 -7.57
C GLY A 291 4.23 5.80 -7.24
N SER A 292 4.42 4.52 -7.54
CA SER A 292 5.71 3.83 -7.38
C SER A 292 6.79 4.38 -8.34
N ASP A 293 6.43 4.61 -9.60
CA ASP A 293 7.34 5.25 -10.59
C ASP A 293 7.79 6.64 -10.11
N PHE A 294 6.86 7.47 -9.62
CA PHE A 294 7.20 8.78 -9.07
C PHE A 294 8.15 8.67 -7.88
N LEU A 295 7.90 7.74 -6.96
CA LEU A 295 8.76 7.49 -5.81
C LEU A 295 10.18 7.15 -6.28
N PHE A 296 10.34 6.15 -7.17
CA PHE A 296 11.66 5.71 -7.61
C PHE A 296 12.39 6.73 -8.48
N ASN A 297 11.69 7.60 -9.21
CA ASN A 297 12.31 8.75 -9.86
C ASN A 297 12.95 9.75 -8.86
N LYS A 298 12.48 9.77 -7.61
CA LYS A 298 13.05 10.59 -6.53
C LYS A 298 14.16 9.89 -5.75
N ILE A 299 14.05 8.59 -5.54
CA ILE A 299 14.95 7.88 -4.61
C ILE A 299 15.83 6.81 -5.27
N GLY A 300 15.56 6.41 -6.51
CA GLY A 300 16.21 5.26 -7.15
C GLY A 300 17.73 5.39 -7.26
N ASN A 301 18.26 6.60 -7.43
CA ASN A 301 19.70 6.88 -7.45
C ASN A 301 20.40 6.61 -6.10
N LYS A 302 19.67 6.45 -5.01
CA LYS A 302 20.23 6.04 -3.72
C LYS A 302 20.31 4.51 -3.60
N ILE A 303 19.59 3.78 -4.43
CA ILE A 303 19.51 2.32 -4.40
C ILE A 303 20.51 1.72 -5.39
N ILE A 304 20.41 2.08 -6.66
CA ILE A 304 21.37 1.69 -7.69
C ILE A 304 22.47 2.74 -7.79
N LYS A 305 23.71 2.28 -7.80
CA LYS A 305 24.91 3.13 -7.87
C LYS A 305 25.62 2.95 -9.19
#